data_515c4a0a26977cd22bce6d6b86a6ac2b
#
_entry.id   515c4a0a26977cd22bce6d6b86a6ac2b
#
_cell.length_a   1.000
_cell.length_b   1.000
_cell.length_c   1.000
_cell.angle_alpha   90.00
_cell.angle_beta   90.00
_cell.angle_gamma   90.00
#
_symmetry.space_group_name_H-M   'P 1'
#
loop_
_entity.id
_entity.type
_entity.pdbx_description
1 polymer ?
#
loop_
_entity_poly.entity_id
_entity_poly.type
_entity_poly.pdbx_seq_one_letter_code
_entity_poly.pdbx_strand_id
1 'polypeptide(L)'
;MKFIISIITALFFLTSLNAKEVKMGKADWDTGFFQAEIYKKALEKMGYKVSGPTVMKPQVFYVAAAAGDMDLWVNGWFENHNTYVNEAMGKVKPVGYVVEKGGLQGYLIDKKTADKFNIKSIMDIKKHAKEFDINSDGKADMVACPPGWGCEKIITKHFEELGLGEFINPLKADYSASMADTISRYKNGKSILFYTWTPNWSV
;
A
#
# COMPACT_ATOMS: atom_id res chain seq x y z
N MET A 1 -80.29 -12.24 2.09
CA MET A 1 -79.17 -11.34 1.80
C MET A 1 -77.95 -11.86 2.49
N LYS A 2 -77.02 -12.51 1.77
CA LYS A 2 -75.75 -13.02 2.31
C LYS A 2 -74.65 -12.05 1.88
N PHE A 3 -74.04 -11.36 2.87
CA PHE A 3 -72.88 -10.53 2.66
C PHE A 3 -71.64 -11.43 2.61
N ILE A 4 -70.98 -11.46 1.45
CA ILE A 4 -69.66 -12.08 1.31
C ILE A 4 -68.64 -11.02 1.56
N ILE A 5 -67.96 -11.13 2.71
CA ILE A 5 -66.77 -10.29 3.04
C ILE A 5 -65.55 -10.93 2.37
N SER A 6 -65.09 -10.35 1.26
CA SER A 6 -63.81 -10.70 0.66
C SER A 6 -62.67 -10.08 1.47
N ILE A 7 -61.96 -10.91 2.19
CA ILE A 7 -60.69 -10.52 2.83
C ILE A 7 -59.59 -10.58 1.75
N ILE A 8 -59.21 -9.42 1.26
CA ILE A 8 -58.01 -9.28 0.40
C ILE A 8 -56.81 -9.34 1.34
N THR A 9 -56.19 -10.49 1.45
CA THR A 9 -54.93 -10.67 2.12
C THR A 9 -53.83 -10.08 1.23
N ALA A 10 -53.44 -8.84 1.47
CA ALA A 10 -52.27 -8.23 0.86
C ALA A 10 -51.01 -8.97 1.36
N LEU A 11 -50.52 -9.92 0.60
CA LEU A 11 -49.20 -10.50 0.83
C LEU A 11 -48.16 -9.41 0.50
N PHE A 12 -47.74 -8.67 1.53
CA PHE A 12 -46.53 -7.90 1.47
C PHE A 12 -45.37 -8.90 1.32
N PHE A 13 -44.94 -9.14 0.09
CA PHE A 13 -43.62 -9.69 -0.17
C PHE A 13 -42.59 -8.67 0.36
N LEU A 14 -42.19 -8.82 1.60
CA LEU A 14 -40.97 -8.29 2.13
C LEU A 14 -39.84 -8.96 1.35
N THR A 15 -39.54 -8.43 0.18
CA THR A 15 -38.23 -8.69 -0.44
C THR A 15 -37.23 -8.12 0.54
N SER A 16 -36.66 -8.97 1.37
CA SER A 16 -35.45 -8.64 2.10
C SER A 16 -34.47 -8.18 1.05
N LEU A 17 -34.28 -6.87 0.94
CA LEU A 17 -33.16 -6.29 0.22
C LEU A 17 -31.91 -6.82 0.95
N ASN A 18 -31.45 -8.01 0.55
CA ASN A 18 -30.16 -8.50 0.97
C ASN A 18 -29.16 -7.47 0.49
N ALA A 19 -28.69 -6.62 1.40
CA ALA A 19 -27.66 -5.69 1.11
C ALA A 19 -26.51 -6.47 0.45
N LYS A 20 -26.14 -6.08 -0.77
CA LYS A 20 -25.05 -6.74 -1.51
C LYS A 20 -23.81 -6.67 -0.64
N GLU A 21 -23.23 -7.82 -0.33
CA GLU A 21 -22.01 -7.90 0.45
C GLU A 21 -20.82 -7.55 -0.44
N VAL A 22 -19.91 -6.71 0.10
CA VAL A 22 -18.65 -6.32 -0.53
C VAL A 22 -17.52 -6.83 0.36
N LYS A 23 -16.75 -7.78 -0.14
CA LYS A 23 -15.56 -8.32 0.51
C LYS A 23 -14.37 -7.43 0.21
N MET A 24 -13.90 -6.71 1.21
CA MET A 24 -12.90 -5.66 1.03
C MET A 24 -11.54 -6.07 1.58
N GLY A 25 -10.49 -5.92 0.77
CA GLY A 25 -9.10 -5.99 1.20
C GLY A 25 -8.54 -4.62 1.54
N LYS A 26 -7.53 -4.57 2.40
CA LYS A 26 -6.73 -3.38 2.67
C LYS A 26 -5.25 -3.70 2.71
N ALA A 27 -4.46 -2.72 2.29
CA ALA A 27 -3.01 -2.79 2.35
C ALA A 27 -2.51 -2.87 3.80
N ASP A 28 -1.27 -3.30 3.97
CA ASP A 28 -0.57 -3.37 5.25
C ASP A 28 0.36 -2.15 5.47
N TRP A 29 -0.05 -0.97 4.98
CA TRP A 29 0.59 0.32 5.21
C TRP A 29 -0.42 1.40 5.56
N ASP A 30 0.03 2.47 6.23
CA ASP A 30 -0.79 3.49 6.91
C ASP A 30 -1.86 4.12 6.03
N THR A 31 -1.48 4.65 4.86
CA THR A 31 -2.42 5.31 3.94
C THR A 31 -3.43 4.32 3.38
N GLY A 32 -3.05 3.05 3.21
CA GLY A 32 -3.96 1.98 2.82
C GLY A 32 -4.99 1.67 3.90
N PHE A 33 -4.59 1.62 5.18
CA PHE A 33 -5.50 1.47 6.30
C PHE A 33 -6.54 2.58 6.35
N PHE A 34 -6.07 3.82 6.32
CA PHE A 34 -6.94 5.00 6.43
C PHE A 34 -7.97 5.06 5.30
N GLN A 35 -7.53 4.90 4.07
CA GLN A 35 -8.40 4.96 2.90
C GLN A 35 -9.42 3.81 2.88
N ALA A 36 -9.02 2.60 3.23
CA ALA A 36 -9.92 1.46 3.30
C ALA A 36 -11.07 1.68 4.30
N GLU A 37 -10.78 2.24 5.48
CA GLU A 37 -11.81 2.52 6.49
C GLU A 37 -12.79 3.63 6.04
N ILE A 38 -12.32 4.64 5.28
CA ILE A 38 -13.19 5.67 4.69
C ILE A 38 -14.14 5.02 3.68
N TYR A 39 -13.62 4.21 2.75
CA TYR A 39 -14.45 3.54 1.74
C TYR A 39 -15.44 2.56 2.36
N LYS A 40 -15.02 1.79 3.38
CA LYS A 40 -15.94 0.95 4.14
C LYS A 40 -17.13 1.74 4.66
N LYS A 41 -16.87 2.84 5.38
CA LYS A 41 -17.94 3.68 5.94
C LYS A 41 -18.83 4.30 4.86
N ALA A 42 -18.28 4.68 3.71
CA ALA A 42 -19.05 5.20 2.59
C ALA A 42 -19.98 4.12 2.01
N LEU A 43 -19.47 2.93 1.76
CA LEU A 43 -20.25 1.80 1.26
C LEU A 43 -21.37 1.39 2.23
N GLU A 44 -21.08 1.32 3.52
CA GLU A 44 -22.08 1.02 4.55
C GLU A 44 -23.21 2.07 4.57
N LYS A 45 -22.88 3.38 4.42
CA LYS A 45 -23.88 4.45 4.29
C LYS A 45 -24.71 4.36 3.02
N MET A 46 -24.17 3.76 1.96
CA MET A 46 -24.88 3.49 0.71
C MET A 46 -25.73 2.22 0.78
N GLY A 47 -25.76 1.52 1.92
CA GLY A 47 -26.57 0.32 2.13
C GLY A 47 -25.90 -0.99 1.76
N TYR A 48 -24.59 -1.01 1.52
CA TYR A 48 -23.85 -2.25 1.34
C TYR A 48 -23.45 -2.87 2.67
N LYS A 49 -23.41 -4.19 2.74
CA LYS A 49 -22.76 -4.90 3.84
C LYS A 49 -21.29 -5.07 3.48
N VAL A 50 -20.36 -4.55 4.30
CA VAL A 50 -18.93 -4.68 4.05
C VAL A 50 -18.31 -5.74 4.95
N SER A 51 -17.73 -6.77 4.33
CA SER A 51 -16.91 -7.79 5.00
C SER A 51 -15.44 -7.38 4.92
N GLY A 52 -14.77 -7.29 6.06
CA GLY A 52 -13.42 -6.73 6.16
C GLY A 52 -13.45 -5.25 6.60
N PRO A 53 -12.47 -4.41 6.20
CA PRO A 53 -11.35 -4.70 5.29
C PRO A 53 -10.29 -5.64 5.89
N THR A 54 -9.95 -6.69 5.17
CA THR A 54 -8.94 -7.68 5.59
C THR A 54 -7.54 -7.23 5.17
N VAL A 55 -6.60 -7.22 6.10
CA VAL A 55 -5.19 -6.87 5.81
C VAL A 55 -4.55 -7.95 4.95
N MET A 56 -3.95 -7.55 3.83
CA MET A 56 -3.24 -8.47 2.96
C MET A 56 -2.20 -7.77 2.08
N LYS A 57 -1.26 -8.52 1.55
CA LYS A 57 -0.32 -8.03 0.55
C LYS A 57 -1.04 -7.83 -0.79
N PRO A 58 -0.61 -6.86 -1.63
CA PRO A 58 -1.21 -6.65 -2.95
C PRO A 58 -1.31 -7.92 -3.78
N GLN A 59 -0.23 -8.68 -3.91
CA GLN A 59 -0.21 -9.93 -4.68
C GLN A 59 -1.32 -10.90 -4.22
N VAL A 60 -1.51 -11.06 -2.92
CA VAL A 60 -2.53 -11.96 -2.34
C VAL A 60 -3.93 -11.45 -2.69
N PHE A 61 -4.16 -10.13 -2.59
CA PHE A 61 -5.43 -9.53 -2.95
C PHE A 61 -5.80 -9.82 -4.42
N TYR A 62 -4.88 -9.56 -5.35
CA TYR A 62 -5.18 -9.74 -6.78
C TYR A 62 -5.49 -11.18 -7.14
N VAL A 63 -4.82 -12.15 -6.51
CA VAL A 63 -5.13 -13.59 -6.67
C VAL A 63 -6.52 -13.91 -6.13
N ALA A 64 -6.84 -13.47 -4.91
CA ALA A 64 -8.14 -13.71 -4.28
C ALA A 64 -9.28 -13.02 -5.07
N ALA A 65 -9.06 -11.80 -5.56
CA ALA A 65 -10.03 -11.07 -6.37
C ALA A 65 -10.26 -11.77 -7.72
N ALA A 66 -9.23 -12.29 -8.37
CA ALA A 66 -9.36 -13.08 -9.59
C ALA A 66 -10.10 -14.40 -9.36
N ALA A 67 -10.05 -14.97 -8.17
CA ALA A 67 -10.82 -16.15 -7.76
C ALA A 67 -12.28 -15.83 -7.37
N GLY A 68 -12.62 -14.55 -7.12
CA GLY A 68 -13.95 -14.13 -6.64
C GLY A 68 -14.10 -14.13 -5.11
N ASP A 69 -12.98 -14.25 -4.38
CA ASP A 69 -12.96 -14.24 -2.93
C ASP A 69 -12.91 -12.82 -2.35
N MET A 70 -12.50 -11.84 -3.16
CA MET A 70 -12.45 -10.42 -2.83
C MET A 70 -13.05 -9.57 -3.92
N ASP A 71 -13.69 -8.45 -3.55
CA ASP A 71 -14.41 -7.57 -4.48
C ASP A 71 -13.74 -6.21 -4.67
N LEU A 72 -13.12 -5.66 -3.63
CA LEU A 72 -12.64 -4.28 -3.63
C LEU A 72 -11.30 -4.11 -2.90
N TRP A 73 -10.42 -3.37 -3.56
CA TRP A 73 -9.20 -2.82 -2.97
C TRP A 73 -9.14 -1.33 -3.21
N VAL A 74 -8.90 -0.55 -2.18
CA VAL A 74 -8.56 0.86 -2.27
C VAL A 74 -7.06 1.06 -2.06
N ASN A 75 -6.49 2.16 -2.55
CA ASN A 75 -5.04 2.37 -2.53
C ASN A 75 -4.25 1.43 -3.45
N GLY A 76 -4.75 1.25 -4.68
CA GLY A 76 -4.00 0.55 -5.74
C GLY A 76 -2.93 1.47 -6.33
N TRP A 77 -1.68 1.00 -6.36
CA TRP A 77 -0.54 1.68 -6.98
C TRP A 77 -0.31 1.08 -8.36
N PHE A 78 -1.01 1.59 -9.39
CA PHE A 78 -1.16 0.86 -10.64
C PHE A 78 0.13 0.64 -11.41
N GLU A 79 1.09 1.51 -11.42
CA GLU A 79 2.38 1.20 -12.02
C GLU A 79 3.06 0.01 -11.31
N ASN A 80 3.10 0.04 -9.99
CA ASN A 80 3.67 -1.03 -9.17
C ASN A 80 2.84 -2.33 -9.22
N HIS A 81 1.52 -2.20 -9.42
CA HIS A 81 0.58 -3.32 -9.39
C HIS A 81 0.21 -3.83 -10.80
N ASN A 82 0.70 -3.23 -11.88
CA ASN A 82 0.34 -3.63 -13.25
C ASN A 82 0.62 -5.11 -13.52
N THR A 83 1.71 -5.66 -13.01
CA THR A 83 2.00 -7.10 -13.12
C THR A 83 0.87 -7.93 -12.55
N TYR A 84 0.39 -7.62 -11.34
CA TYR A 84 -0.68 -8.36 -10.67
C TYR A 84 -2.03 -8.21 -11.40
N VAL A 85 -2.32 -7.00 -11.92
CA VAL A 85 -3.54 -6.74 -12.72
C VAL A 85 -3.52 -7.57 -14.01
N ASN A 86 -2.37 -7.65 -14.69
CA ASN A 86 -2.20 -8.44 -15.89
C ASN A 86 -2.33 -9.94 -15.61
N GLU A 87 -1.73 -10.43 -14.53
CA GLU A 87 -1.83 -11.82 -14.08
C GLU A 87 -3.28 -12.23 -13.74
N ALA A 88 -4.11 -11.28 -13.34
CA ALA A 88 -5.54 -11.49 -13.08
C ALA A 88 -6.39 -11.67 -14.36
N MET A 89 -5.79 -11.61 -15.55
CA MET A 89 -6.41 -11.94 -16.86
C MET A 89 -7.77 -11.24 -17.09
N GLY A 90 -7.87 -9.96 -16.80
CA GLY A 90 -9.08 -9.14 -16.99
C GLY A 90 -10.18 -9.34 -15.94
N LYS A 91 -10.00 -10.22 -14.96
CA LYS A 91 -10.97 -10.41 -13.86
C LYS A 91 -10.95 -9.28 -12.83
N VAL A 92 -9.85 -8.53 -12.78
CA VAL A 92 -9.67 -7.35 -11.93
C VAL A 92 -9.33 -6.16 -12.81
N LYS A 93 -9.91 -5.00 -12.51
CA LYS A 93 -9.66 -3.76 -13.27
C LYS A 93 -9.67 -2.54 -12.34
N PRO A 94 -8.86 -1.52 -12.63
CA PRO A 94 -8.97 -0.22 -11.99
C PRO A 94 -10.30 0.45 -12.35
N VAL A 95 -10.93 1.10 -11.37
CA VAL A 95 -12.25 1.75 -11.55
C VAL A 95 -12.27 3.24 -11.19
N GLY A 96 -11.12 3.81 -10.82
CA GLY A 96 -10.98 5.23 -10.50
C GLY A 96 -9.69 5.51 -9.75
N TYR A 97 -9.51 6.77 -9.35
CA TYR A 97 -8.35 7.24 -8.60
C TYR A 97 -8.76 7.66 -7.20
N VAL A 98 -8.05 7.19 -6.18
CA VAL A 98 -8.12 7.69 -4.80
C VAL A 98 -7.30 8.98 -4.67
N VAL A 99 -6.14 9.00 -5.32
CA VAL A 99 -5.26 10.17 -5.43
C VAL A 99 -4.84 10.29 -6.90
N GLU A 100 -5.26 11.38 -7.55
CA GLU A 100 -4.87 11.66 -8.93
C GLU A 100 -3.57 12.47 -8.96
N LYS A 101 -2.56 12.00 -9.73
CA LYS A 101 -1.28 12.69 -9.97
C LYS A 101 -0.46 13.06 -8.71
N GLY A 102 -0.75 12.44 -7.55
CA GLY A 102 -0.08 12.76 -6.29
C GLY A 102 0.77 11.63 -5.72
N GLY A 103 0.78 10.47 -6.35
CA GLY A 103 1.50 9.28 -5.89
C GLY A 103 2.95 9.29 -6.38
N LEU A 104 3.84 10.02 -5.70
CA LEU A 104 5.28 9.97 -5.97
C LEU A 104 5.93 8.92 -5.08
N GLN A 105 7.04 8.34 -5.55
CA GLN A 105 7.83 7.36 -4.81
C GLN A 105 9.31 7.70 -4.97
N GLY A 106 10.12 7.41 -3.95
CA GLY A 106 11.55 7.69 -4.04
C GLY A 106 12.35 7.24 -2.83
N TYR A 107 13.65 7.50 -2.93
CA TYR A 107 14.60 7.30 -1.84
C TYR A 107 14.90 8.66 -1.20
N LEU A 108 14.80 8.73 0.12
CA LEU A 108 15.06 9.94 0.88
C LEU A 108 16.17 9.72 1.89
N ILE A 109 16.89 10.82 2.17
CA ILE A 109 17.81 10.94 3.28
C ILE A 109 17.45 12.18 4.11
N ASP A 110 17.94 12.27 5.32
CA ASP A 110 17.76 13.48 6.13
C ASP A 110 18.49 14.68 5.51
N LYS A 111 17.85 15.84 5.60
CA LYS A 111 18.36 17.08 5.00
C LYS A 111 19.73 17.49 5.55
N LYS A 112 19.98 17.29 6.83
CA LYS A 112 21.26 17.64 7.46
C LYS A 112 22.42 16.88 6.82
N THR A 113 22.24 15.58 6.58
CA THR A 113 23.22 14.73 5.90
C THR A 113 23.37 15.10 4.43
N ALA A 114 22.24 15.36 3.73
CA ALA A 114 22.26 15.81 2.34
C ALA A 114 23.09 17.10 2.17
N ASP A 115 22.83 18.11 3.03
CA ASP A 115 23.53 19.40 2.98
C ASP A 115 25.02 19.25 3.35
N LYS A 116 25.32 18.49 4.43
CA LYS A 116 26.68 18.28 4.91
C LYS A 116 27.61 17.70 3.85
N PHE A 117 27.11 16.73 3.10
CA PHE A 117 27.89 15.99 2.10
C PHE A 117 27.56 16.35 0.65
N ASN A 118 26.68 17.34 0.42
CA ASN A 118 26.20 17.76 -0.88
C ASN A 118 25.65 16.56 -1.72
N ILE A 119 24.89 15.67 -1.05
CA ILE A 119 24.27 14.51 -1.69
C ILE A 119 23.02 14.98 -2.47
N LYS A 120 22.97 14.69 -3.76
CA LYS A 120 21.88 15.08 -4.68
C LYS A 120 21.21 13.90 -5.37
N SER A 121 21.84 12.74 -5.35
CA SER A 121 21.34 11.52 -5.96
C SER A 121 21.67 10.29 -5.14
N ILE A 122 20.98 9.19 -5.40
CA ILE A 122 21.27 7.89 -4.76
C ILE A 122 22.70 7.42 -5.07
N MET A 123 23.27 7.81 -6.20
CA MET A 123 24.63 7.43 -6.60
C MET A 123 25.70 8.10 -5.74
N ASP A 124 25.41 9.26 -5.14
CA ASP A 124 26.34 9.95 -4.25
C ASP A 124 26.55 9.19 -2.94
N ILE A 125 25.60 8.33 -2.56
CA ILE A 125 25.68 7.47 -1.37
C ILE A 125 26.93 6.58 -1.42
N LYS A 126 27.39 6.16 -2.61
CA LYS A 126 28.61 5.36 -2.76
C LYS A 126 29.83 5.95 -2.04
N LYS A 127 29.97 7.28 -2.05
CA LYS A 127 31.08 7.99 -1.40
C LYS A 127 30.89 8.16 0.12
N HIS A 128 29.67 8.00 0.59
CA HIS A 128 29.25 8.30 1.97
C HIS A 128 28.54 7.13 2.63
N ALA A 129 28.68 5.90 2.10
CA ALA A 129 27.97 4.72 2.58
C ALA A 129 28.10 4.51 4.10
N LYS A 130 29.28 4.75 4.66
CA LYS A 130 29.55 4.62 6.09
C LYS A 130 28.70 5.52 6.99
N GLU A 131 28.19 6.65 6.50
CA GLU A 131 27.30 7.52 7.28
C GLU A 131 25.94 6.87 7.55
N PHE A 132 25.53 5.95 6.69
CA PHE A 132 24.25 5.23 6.73
C PHE A 132 24.40 3.75 7.14
N ASP A 133 25.62 3.31 7.43
CA ASP A 133 25.95 1.93 7.80
C ASP A 133 25.54 1.66 9.26
N ILE A 134 24.56 0.78 9.43
CA ILE A 134 23.97 0.43 10.73
C ILE A 134 24.68 -0.77 11.34
N ASN A 135 25.08 -1.71 10.50
CA ASN A 135 25.60 -3.02 10.88
C ASN A 135 27.13 -3.13 10.81
N SER A 136 27.82 -2.07 10.37
CA SER A 136 29.27 -1.95 10.22
C SER A 136 29.85 -2.92 9.16
N ASP A 137 29.14 -3.17 8.09
CA ASP A 137 29.63 -3.98 6.95
C ASP A 137 30.24 -3.14 5.81
N GLY A 138 30.24 -1.81 5.95
CA GLY A 138 30.78 -0.87 5.00
C GLY A 138 29.82 -0.39 3.93
N LYS A 139 28.57 -0.85 3.93
CA LYS A 139 27.51 -0.42 3.04
C LYS A 139 26.49 0.44 3.75
N ALA A 140 25.81 1.29 3.00
CA ALA A 140 24.66 2.03 3.52
C ALA A 140 23.46 1.10 3.71
N ASP A 141 22.79 1.17 4.84
CA ASP A 141 21.53 0.46 5.08
C ASP A 141 20.34 1.34 4.69
N MET A 142 19.50 0.87 3.80
CA MET A 142 18.31 1.55 3.31
C MET A 142 17.04 0.81 3.71
N VAL A 143 16.14 1.44 4.45
CA VAL A 143 14.80 0.87 4.62
C VAL A 143 14.13 0.79 3.26
N ALA A 144 13.79 -0.41 2.83
CA ALA A 144 13.21 -0.71 1.52
C ALA A 144 11.80 -1.32 1.65
N CYS A 145 11.17 -1.58 0.53
CA CYS A 145 9.86 -2.25 0.51
C CYS A 145 9.98 -3.71 0.94
N PRO A 146 9.10 -4.17 1.84
CA PRO A 146 9.02 -5.58 2.20
C PRO A 146 8.57 -6.44 1.01
N PRO A 147 8.90 -7.75 1.02
CA PRO A 147 8.42 -8.68 0.01
C PRO A 147 6.89 -8.70 -0.09
N GLY A 148 6.39 -8.77 -1.33
CA GLY A 148 4.95 -8.77 -1.64
C GLY A 148 4.33 -7.41 -1.87
N TRP A 149 5.07 -6.31 -1.65
CA TRP A 149 4.69 -4.99 -2.12
C TRP A 149 5.17 -4.78 -3.57
N GLY A 150 4.42 -4.02 -4.37
CA GLY A 150 4.78 -3.76 -5.77
C GLY A 150 6.10 -3.02 -5.94
N CYS A 151 6.42 -2.10 -5.03
CA CYS A 151 7.67 -1.33 -5.02
C CYS A 151 8.92 -2.21 -4.80
N GLU A 152 8.81 -3.37 -4.17
CA GLU A 152 9.94 -4.27 -3.96
C GLU A 152 10.57 -4.71 -5.29
N LYS A 153 9.73 -5.03 -6.29
CA LYS A 153 10.21 -5.39 -7.63
C LYS A 153 10.92 -4.22 -8.33
N ILE A 154 10.39 -3.00 -8.16
CA ILE A 154 10.98 -1.79 -8.75
C ILE A 154 12.33 -1.47 -8.10
N ILE A 155 12.41 -1.54 -6.78
CA ILE A 155 13.67 -1.33 -6.06
C ILE A 155 14.71 -2.37 -6.49
N THR A 156 14.32 -3.65 -6.58
CA THR A 156 15.22 -4.71 -7.03
C THR A 156 15.78 -4.41 -8.42
N LYS A 157 14.92 -3.97 -9.36
CA LYS A 157 15.34 -3.56 -10.71
C LYS A 157 16.31 -2.38 -10.66
N HIS A 158 16.04 -1.34 -9.85
CA HIS A 158 16.98 -0.21 -9.69
C HIS A 158 18.34 -0.68 -9.14
N PHE A 159 18.34 -1.62 -8.20
CA PHE A 159 19.58 -2.17 -7.65
C PHE A 159 20.40 -2.92 -8.71
N GLU A 160 19.74 -3.67 -9.59
CA GLU A 160 20.39 -4.36 -10.70
C GLU A 160 20.90 -3.39 -11.76
N GLU A 161 20.05 -2.46 -12.24
CA GLU A 161 20.38 -1.56 -13.35
C GLU A 161 21.42 -0.50 -12.98
N LEU A 162 21.42 -0.02 -11.73
CA LEU A 162 22.31 1.05 -11.26
C LEU A 162 23.48 0.53 -10.42
N GLY A 163 23.59 -0.79 -10.21
CA GLY A 163 24.65 -1.38 -9.39
C GLY A 163 24.60 -0.94 -7.93
N LEU A 164 23.42 -0.57 -7.39
CA LEU A 164 23.29 -0.03 -6.03
C LEU A 164 23.72 -1.03 -4.95
N GLY A 165 23.55 -2.32 -5.19
CA GLY A 165 23.93 -3.40 -4.27
C GLY A 165 25.42 -3.49 -3.94
N GLU A 166 26.28 -2.78 -4.70
CA GLU A 166 27.70 -2.67 -4.37
C GLU A 166 27.93 -1.87 -3.08
N PHE A 167 27.06 -0.89 -2.77
CA PHE A 167 27.27 0.08 -1.70
C PHE A 167 26.02 0.37 -0.84
N ILE A 168 24.89 -0.26 -1.13
CA ILE A 168 23.63 -0.16 -0.34
C ILE A 168 23.07 -1.54 -0.07
N ASN A 169 22.66 -1.79 1.18
CA ASN A 169 21.88 -2.94 1.60
C ASN A 169 20.40 -2.55 1.71
N PRO A 170 19.49 -3.13 0.91
CA PRO A 170 18.07 -2.90 1.06
C PRO A 170 17.51 -3.74 2.22
N LEU A 171 17.08 -3.09 3.30
CA LEU A 171 16.46 -3.73 4.45
C LEU A 171 14.98 -4.04 4.13
N LYS A 172 14.68 -5.27 3.75
CA LYS A 172 13.34 -5.74 3.34
C LYS A 172 12.56 -6.36 4.52
N ALA A 173 12.55 -5.69 5.67
CA ALA A 173 11.79 -6.09 6.86
C ALA A 173 10.40 -5.43 6.89
N ASP A 174 9.66 -5.59 8.00
CA ASP A 174 8.42 -4.85 8.22
C ASP A 174 8.68 -3.34 8.12
N TYR A 175 7.95 -2.67 7.22
CA TYR A 175 8.22 -1.26 6.91
C TYR A 175 7.94 -0.35 8.11
N SER A 176 6.85 -0.57 8.83
CA SER A 176 6.45 0.28 9.95
C SER A 176 7.45 0.17 11.11
N ALA A 177 7.90 -1.04 11.43
CA ALA A 177 8.93 -1.28 12.44
C ALA A 177 10.27 -0.67 12.04
N SER A 178 10.69 -0.87 10.78
CA SER A 178 11.93 -0.29 10.25
C SER A 178 11.91 1.24 10.25
N MET A 179 10.77 1.86 9.92
CA MET A 179 10.61 3.31 9.98
C MET A 179 10.58 3.85 11.41
N ALA A 180 10.05 3.12 12.38
CA ALA A 180 10.12 3.50 13.79
C ALA A 180 11.57 3.58 14.28
N ASP A 181 12.41 2.60 13.92
CA ASP A 181 13.86 2.65 14.20
C ASP A 181 14.54 3.80 13.46
N THR A 182 14.21 3.98 12.18
CA THR A 182 14.75 5.10 11.36
C THR A 182 14.46 6.46 12.01
N ILE A 183 13.24 6.69 12.51
CA ILE A 183 12.90 7.93 13.23
C ILE A 183 13.69 8.05 14.52
N SER A 184 13.84 6.97 15.28
CA SER A 184 14.64 6.96 16.49
C SER A 184 16.10 7.37 16.20
N ARG A 185 16.68 6.80 15.14
CA ARG A 185 18.03 7.16 14.66
C ARG A 185 18.13 8.64 14.27
N TYR A 186 17.16 9.14 13.49
CA TYR A 186 17.09 10.56 13.11
C TYR A 186 17.04 11.48 14.32
N LYS A 187 16.17 11.18 15.31
CA LYS A 187 16.08 11.94 16.57
C LYS A 187 17.39 11.95 17.37
N ASN A 188 18.19 10.90 17.25
CA ASN A 188 19.51 10.80 17.85
C ASN A 188 20.64 11.38 16.95
N GLY A 189 20.29 12.15 15.93
CA GLY A 189 21.22 12.86 15.04
C GLY A 189 22.01 11.97 14.10
N LYS A 190 21.58 10.74 13.86
CA LYS A 190 22.17 9.80 12.92
C LYS A 190 21.64 10.03 11.51
N SER A 191 22.46 9.77 10.50
CA SER A 191 22.03 9.76 9.11
C SER A 191 21.08 8.61 8.84
N ILE A 192 20.08 8.86 7.98
CA ILE A 192 19.04 7.88 7.62
C ILE A 192 18.86 7.83 6.11
N LEU A 193 18.58 6.64 5.58
CA LEU A 193 18.26 6.40 4.17
C LEU A 193 17.08 5.45 4.09
N PHE A 194 16.02 5.85 3.38
CA PHE A 194 14.80 5.07 3.32
C PHE A 194 14.01 5.31 2.02
N TYR A 195 13.24 4.31 1.62
CA TYR A 195 12.21 4.44 0.61
C TYR A 195 10.95 5.01 1.25
N THR A 196 10.24 5.88 0.52
CA THR A 196 8.94 6.38 0.91
C THR A 196 8.10 6.80 -0.30
N TRP A 197 6.87 7.25 -0.05
CA TRP A 197 5.92 7.69 -1.07
C TRP A 197 5.11 8.89 -0.58
N THR A 198 4.41 9.57 -1.48
CA THR A 198 3.43 10.60 -1.15
C THR A 198 2.01 10.12 -1.52
N PRO A 199 0.98 10.48 -0.74
CA PRO A 199 1.05 11.12 0.58
C PRO A 199 1.51 10.15 1.67
N ASN A 200 2.48 10.56 2.48
CA ASN A 200 2.96 9.82 3.64
C ASN A 200 3.48 10.81 4.70
N TRP A 201 3.37 10.46 5.96
CA TRP A 201 3.81 11.29 7.09
C TRP A 201 5.34 11.48 7.18
N SER A 202 6.11 10.69 6.45
CA SER A 202 7.58 10.72 6.42
C SER A 202 8.16 11.70 5.38
N VAL A 203 7.29 12.45 4.67
CA VAL A 203 7.68 13.41 3.62
C VAL A 203 7.36 14.84 4.04
#